data_d07f284d0c6ffc438a55a3493d70e854
#
_entry.id   d07f284d0c6ffc438a55a3493d70e854
#
_cell.length_a   1.000
_cell.length_b   1.000
_cell.length_c   1.000
_cell.angle_alpha   90.00
_cell.angle_beta   90.00
_cell.angle_gamma   90.00
#
_symmetry.space_group_name_H-M   'P 1'
#
loop_
_entity.id
_entity.type
_entity.pdbx_description
1 polymer ?
#
loop_
_entity_poly.entity_id
_entity_poly.type
_entity_poly.pdbx_seq_one_letter_code
_entity_poly.pdbx_strand_id
1 'polypeptide(L)'
;MHRLIWDLRRGNDRGPLVPPGDYTVVMTAGSVATRQPLTVVADPRVLASGVTNADLEAQYQHNLRVGKLAADTSAAATRLRAALKDTTDPVKLAALNRIAARLLTPPVRYSPPGLETHVNYLRSQTADFDGKVGNHPTERYAELRAAIDAIVRELDAALGPAKG
;
A
#
# COMPACT_ATOMS: atom_id res chain seq x y z
N MET A 1 -30.64 19.25 3.71
CA MET A 1 -29.43 19.27 4.55
C MET A 1 -28.46 18.25 3.97
N HIS A 2 -27.24 18.65 3.58
CA HIS A 2 -26.21 17.72 3.07
C HIS A 2 -25.30 17.32 4.24
N ARG A 3 -25.01 16.03 4.38
CA ARG A 3 -24.14 15.48 5.40
C ARG A 3 -22.92 14.82 4.73
N LEU A 4 -21.72 15.18 5.15
CA LEU A 4 -20.47 14.54 4.75
C LEU A 4 -19.96 13.72 5.94
N ILE A 5 -19.56 12.48 5.69
CA ILE A 5 -18.96 11.61 6.71
C ILE A 5 -17.52 11.37 6.30
N TRP A 6 -16.60 11.63 7.21
CA TRP A 6 -15.21 11.24 7.08
C TRP A 6 -14.95 10.05 8.00
N ASP A 7 -14.41 8.98 7.45
CA ASP A 7 -14.08 7.74 8.14
C ASP A 7 -12.68 7.77 8.82
N LEU A 8 -12.08 8.95 8.95
CA LEU A 8 -10.73 9.18 9.45
C LEU A 8 -9.64 8.51 8.61
N ARG A 9 -9.92 8.16 7.35
CA ARG A 9 -8.91 7.59 6.45
C ARG A 9 -8.38 8.64 5.48
N ARG A 10 -7.11 8.46 5.10
CA ARG A 10 -6.46 9.30 4.10
C ARG A 10 -6.89 8.87 2.69
N GLY A 11 -7.47 9.79 1.94
CA GLY A 11 -7.79 9.65 0.53
C GLY A 11 -9.12 8.94 0.28
N ASN A 12 -9.21 7.66 0.58
CA ASN A 12 -10.41 6.84 0.40
C ASN A 12 -10.51 5.75 1.48
N ASP A 13 -11.56 4.94 1.42
CA ASP A 13 -11.86 3.83 2.32
C ASP A 13 -10.74 2.77 2.47
N ARG A 14 -9.76 2.77 1.58
CA ARG A 14 -8.59 1.87 1.62
C ARG A 14 -7.32 2.54 2.13
N GLY A 15 -7.37 3.84 2.40
CA GLY A 15 -6.25 4.57 2.98
C GLY A 15 -6.01 4.22 4.44
N PRO A 16 -4.82 4.50 4.99
CA PRO A 16 -4.58 4.31 6.42
C PRO A 16 -5.41 5.30 7.25
N LEU A 17 -5.77 4.88 8.48
CA LEU A 17 -6.34 5.78 9.47
C LEU A 17 -5.35 6.91 9.76
N VAL A 18 -5.84 8.14 9.84
CA VAL A 18 -5.00 9.27 10.22
C VAL A 18 -4.66 9.23 11.70
N PRO A 19 -3.45 9.64 12.10
CA PRO A 19 -3.04 9.62 13.50
C PRO A 19 -3.79 10.68 14.33
N PRO A 20 -3.80 10.57 15.67
CA PRO A 20 -4.27 11.63 16.54
C PRO A 20 -3.53 12.93 16.28
N GLY A 21 -4.26 14.06 16.25
CA GLY A 21 -3.68 15.37 15.99
C GLY A 21 -4.72 16.41 15.59
N ASP A 22 -4.25 17.62 15.29
CA ASP A 22 -5.09 18.73 14.86
C ASP A 22 -5.18 18.79 13.34
N TYR A 23 -6.41 18.86 12.84
CA TYR A 23 -6.77 18.90 11.43
C TYR A 23 -7.60 20.15 11.13
N THR A 24 -7.67 20.52 9.88
CA THR A 24 -8.56 21.59 9.42
C THR A 24 -9.52 21.02 8.38
N VAL A 25 -10.81 21.09 8.67
CA VAL A 25 -11.84 20.82 7.68
C VAL A 25 -12.00 22.04 6.79
N VAL A 26 -11.85 21.89 5.49
CA VAL A 26 -12.06 22.94 4.49
C VAL A 26 -13.28 22.59 3.64
N MET A 27 -14.28 23.43 3.67
CA MET A 27 -15.45 23.33 2.79
C MET A 27 -15.39 24.42 1.72
N THR A 28 -15.48 24.05 0.47
CA THR A 28 -15.49 24.97 -0.67
C THR A 28 -16.82 24.86 -1.40
N ALA A 29 -17.47 26.01 -1.60
CA ALA A 29 -18.72 26.15 -2.36
C ALA A 29 -18.57 27.32 -3.35
N GLY A 30 -18.40 27.03 -4.63
CA GLY A 30 -18.07 28.04 -5.63
C GLY A 30 -16.74 28.72 -5.29
N SER A 31 -16.76 30.05 -5.13
CA SER A 31 -15.58 30.86 -4.75
C SER A 31 -15.38 31.00 -3.23
N VAL A 32 -16.30 30.49 -2.41
CA VAL A 32 -16.27 30.64 -0.95
C VAL A 32 -15.64 29.41 -0.31
N ALA A 33 -14.63 29.61 0.54
CA ALA A 33 -14.01 28.56 1.35
C ALA A 33 -14.16 28.89 2.84
N THR A 34 -14.70 27.93 3.61
CA THR A 34 -14.82 28.02 5.07
C THR A 34 -13.90 26.99 5.70
N ARG A 35 -13.27 27.35 6.83
CA ARG A 35 -12.32 26.48 7.55
C ARG A 35 -12.79 26.30 8.99
N GLN A 36 -12.72 25.06 9.49
CA GLN A 36 -13.02 24.71 10.87
C GLN A 36 -11.93 23.77 11.42
N PRO A 37 -11.45 24.02 12.65
CA PRO A 37 -10.52 23.10 13.31
C PRO A 37 -11.25 21.81 13.71
N LEU A 38 -10.52 20.70 13.69
CA LEU A 38 -10.95 19.39 14.14
C LEU A 38 -9.80 18.69 14.82
N THR A 39 -9.96 18.26 16.08
CA THR A 39 -8.96 17.42 16.77
C THR A 39 -9.39 15.96 16.71
N VAL A 40 -8.51 15.10 16.21
CA VAL A 40 -8.64 13.64 16.29
C VAL A 40 -7.90 13.17 17.52
N VAL A 41 -8.57 12.42 18.38
CA VAL A 41 -7.99 11.87 19.62
C VAL A 41 -7.85 10.35 19.50
N ALA A 42 -6.83 9.78 20.15
CA ALA A 42 -6.68 8.34 20.23
C ALA A 42 -7.78 7.73 21.12
N ASP A 43 -8.15 6.48 20.87
CA ASP A 43 -9.03 5.72 21.76
C ASP A 43 -8.37 5.60 23.14
N PRO A 44 -9.03 6.01 24.22
CA PRO A 44 -8.47 5.92 25.57
C PRO A 44 -8.08 4.49 25.98
N ARG A 45 -8.75 3.46 25.45
CA ARG A 45 -8.42 2.06 25.69
C ARG A 45 -7.09 1.67 25.05
N VAL A 46 -6.80 2.21 23.85
CA VAL A 46 -5.52 2.02 23.18
C VAL A 46 -4.40 2.68 23.96
N LEU A 47 -4.60 3.91 24.44
CA LEU A 47 -3.62 4.60 25.28
C LEU A 47 -3.40 3.86 26.62
N ALA A 48 -4.45 3.34 27.24
CA ALA A 48 -4.37 2.56 28.48
C ALA A 48 -3.60 1.24 28.32
N SER A 49 -3.51 0.69 27.10
CA SER A 49 -2.69 -0.50 26.80
C SER A 49 -1.18 -0.19 26.64
N GLY A 50 -0.77 1.07 26.80
CA GLY A 50 0.62 1.51 26.70
C GLY A 50 1.06 1.88 25.28
N VAL A 51 0.10 2.04 24.34
CA VAL A 51 0.34 2.64 23.03
C VAL A 51 0.33 4.17 23.18
N THR A 52 1.25 4.85 22.51
CA THR A 52 1.37 6.31 22.53
C THR A 52 0.91 6.93 21.21
N ASN A 53 0.64 8.24 21.21
CA ASN A 53 0.38 8.97 19.95
C ASN A 53 1.55 8.87 18.98
N ALA A 54 2.79 8.80 19.46
CA ALA A 54 3.97 8.60 18.63
C ALA A 54 3.98 7.21 17.98
N ASP A 55 3.52 6.17 18.67
CA ASP A 55 3.37 4.83 18.10
C ASP A 55 2.31 4.82 16.97
N LEU A 56 1.19 5.52 17.17
CA LEU A 56 0.13 5.64 16.15
C LEU A 56 0.60 6.44 14.94
N GLU A 57 1.39 7.51 15.13
CA GLU A 57 2.03 8.22 14.01
C GLU A 57 3.03 7.31 13.27
N ALA A 58 3.86 6.56 13.99
CA ALA A 58 4.81 5.62 13.38
C ALA A 58 4.08 4.53 12.56
N GLN A 59 2.95 4.02 13.06
CA GLN A 59 2.09 3.08 12.35
C GLN A 59 1.49 3.71 11.08
N TYR A 60 0.99 4.93 11.17
CA TYR A 60 0.48 5.65 10.01
C TYR A 60 1.54 5.80 8.91
N GLN A 61 2.76 6.22 9.28
CA GLN A 61 3.87 6.35 8.34
C GLN A 61 4.28 4.99 7.74
N HIS A 62 4.27 3.92 8.53
CA HIS A 62 4.49 2.56 8.03
C HIS A 62 3.42 2.17 7.01
N ASN A 63 2.15 2.37 7.33
CA ASN A 63 1.02 2.04 6.44
C ASN A 63 1.04 2.84 5.13
N LEU A 64 1.49 4.10 5.15
CA LEU A 64 1.72 4.89 3.93
C LEU A 64 2.78 4.25 3.03
N ARG A 65 3.91 3.81 3.60
CA ARG A 65 4.98 3.15 2.83
C ARG A 65 4.53 1.81 2.27
N VAL A 66 3.82 1.00 3.06
CA VAL A 66 3.26 -0.28 2.61
C VAL A 66 2.20 -0.07 1.53
N GLY A 67 1.35 0.95 1.67
CA GLY A 67 0.37 1.33 0.66
C GLY A 67 1.02 1.69 -0.68
N LYS A 68 2.12 2.48 -0.63
CA LYS A 68 2.90 2.79 -1.83
C LYS A 68 3.53 1.53 -2.45
N LEU A 69 4.11 0.66 -1.64
CA LEU A 69 4.67 -0.61 -2.10
C LEU A 69 3.60 -1.47 -2.79
N ALA A 70 2.39 -1.53 -2.24
CA ALA A 70 1.28 -2.26 -2.85
C ALA A 70 0.85 -1.67 -4.20
N ALA A 71 0.82 -0.34 -4.33
CA ALA A 71 0.53 0.34 -5.58
C ALA A 71 1.61 0.05 -6.64
N ASP A 72 2.90 0.18 -6.29
CA ASP A 72 4.03 -0.12 -7.18
C ASP A 72 3.99 -1.59 -7.64
N THR A 73 3.70 -2.51 -6.72
CA THR A 73 3.57 -3.95 -7.01
C THR A 73 2.42 -4.24 -7.97
N SER A 74 1.26 -3.63 -7.73
CA SER A 74 0.08 -3.78 -8.60
C SER A 74 0.33 -3.24 -10.01
N ALA A 75 1.02 -2.09 -10.13
CA ALA A 75 1.41 -1.53 -11.42
C ALA A 75 2.37 -2.47 -12.17
N ALA A 76 3.38 -3.02 -11.49
CA ALA A 76 4.30 -3.99 -12.09
C ALA A 76 3.58 -5.28 -12.53
N ALA A 77 2.67 -5.80 -11.71
CA ALA A 77 1.87 -6.98 -12.03
C ALA A 77 0.95 -6.75 -13.25
N THR A 78 0.31 -5.59 -13.32
CA THR A 78 -0.55 -5.21 -14.46
C THR A 78 0.26 -5.12 -15.74
N ARG A 79 1.42 -4.45 -15.69
CA ARG A 79 2.33 -4.32 -16.83
C ARG A 79 2.86 -5.67 -17.31
N LEU A 80 3.22 -6.56 -16.37
CA LEU A 80 3.68 -7.91 -16.70
C LEU A 80 2.59 -8.74 -17.36
N ARG A 81 1.35 -8.72 -16.81
CA ARG A 81 0.21 -9.45 -17.39
C ARG A 81 -0.10 -8.98 -18.82
N ALA A 82 -0.05 -7.68 -19.08
CA ALA A 82 -0.22 -7.14 -20.43
C ALA A 82 0.90 -7.63 -21.36
N ALA A 83 2.16 -7.55 -20.94
CA ALA A 83 3.30 -7.98 -21.75
C ALA A 83 3.28 -9.48 -22.06
N LEU A 84 2.87 -10.32 -21.12
CA LEU A 84 2.70 -11.77 -21.33
C LEU A 84 1.64 -12.08 -22.41
N LYS A 85 0.58 -11.26 -22.47
CA LYS A 85 -0.49 -11.42 -23.46
C LYS A 85 -0.04 -11.01 -24.88
N ASP A 86 0.77 -9.96 -24.96
CA ASP A 86 1.10 -9.31 -26.25
C ASP A 86 2.44 -9.80 -26.84
N THR A 87 3.25 -10.55 -26.08
CA THR A 87 4.58 -11.00 -26.51
C THR A 87 4.50 -12.34 -27.25
N THR A 88 5.03 -12.39 -28.47
CA THR A 88 5.19 -13.60 -29.29
C THR A 88 6.64 -14.09 -29.40
N ASP A 89 7.61 -13.25 -29.03
CA ASP A 89 9.04 -13.59 -29.00
C ASP A 89 9.32 -14.61 -27.88
N PRO A 90 9.81 -15.83 -28.21
CA PRO A 90 10.01 -16.89 -27.24
C PRO A 90 11.09 -16.56 -26.18
N VAL A 91 12.10 -15.79 -26.51
CA VAL A 91 13.18 -15.39 -25.57
C VAL A 91 12.62 -14.40 -24.54
N LYS A 92 11.91 -13.40 -25.04
CA LYS A 92 11.25 -12.41 -24.20
C LYS A 92 10.15 -13.04 -23.32
N LEU A 93 9.36 -13.95 -23.90
CA LEU A 93 8.32 -14.68 -23.17
C LEU A 93 8.93 -15.54 -22.03
N ALA A 94 10.05 -16.21 -22.25
CA ALA A 94 10.75 -16.96 -21.22
C ALA A 94 11.25 -16.07 -20.09
N ALA A 95 11.75 -14.86 -20.39
CA ALA A 95 12.15 -13.89 -19.37
C ALA A 95 10.95 -13.38 -18.55
N LEU A 96 9.85 -13.03 -19.21
CA LEU A 96 8.62 -12.58 -18.55
C LEU A 96 8.00 -13.67 -17.66
N ASN A 97 8.03 -14.93 -18.09
CA ASN A 97 7.53 -16.06 -17.27
C ASN A 97 8.36 -16.27 -16.00
N ARG A 98 9.68 -16.05 -16.02
CA ARG A 98 10.52 -16.09 -14.80
C ARG A 98 10.16 -14.98 -13.81
N ILE A 99 9.82 -13.78 -14.31
CA ILE A 99 9.33 -12.69 -13.47
C ILE A 99 7.95 -13.04 -12.91
N ALA A 100 7.05 -13.58 -13.74
CA ALA A 100 5.70 -13.97 -13.35
C ALA A 100 5.70 -15.02 -12.23
N ALA A 101 6.59 -16.01 -12.30
CA ALA A 101 6.70 -17.06 -11.28
C ALA A 101 7.04 -16.53 -9.87
N ARG A 102 7.66 -15.34 -9.77
CA ARG A 102 8.01 -14.72 -8.49
C ARG A 102 7.00 -13.65 -8.06
N LEU A 103 6.46 -12.90 -9.00
CA LEU A 103 5.56 -11.77 -8.71
C LEU A 103 4.12 -12.21 -8.52
N LEU A 104 3.62 -13.08 -9.39
CA LEU A 104 2.21 -13.46 -9.45
C LEU A 104 1.96 -14.77 -8.71
N THR A 105 0.80 -14.88 -8.06
CA THR A 105 0.31 -16.16 -7.54
C THR A 105 -0.39 -16.90 -8.68
N PRO A 106 0.04 -18.12 -9.03
CA PRO A 106 -0.65 -18.91 -10.06
C PRO A 106 -2.10 -19.21 -9.66
N PRO A 107 -3.05 -19.24 -10.60
CA PRO A 107 -4.46 -19.52 -10.34
C PRO A 107 -4.74 -21.03 -10.12
N VAL A 108 -3.85 -21.71 -9.41
CA VAL A 108 -3.94 -23.13 -9.10
C VAL A 108 -4.08 -23.28 -7.59
N ARG A 109 -4.98 -24.16 -7.17
CA ARG A 109 -5.23 -24.41 -5.74
C ARG A 109 -3.93 -24.84 -5.04
N TYR A 110 -3.65 -24.25 -3.87
CA TYR A 110 -2.45 -24.49 -3.06
C TYR A 110 -1.12 -24.07 -3.70
N SER A 111 -1.16 -23.19 -4.71
CA SER A 111 0.09 -22.58 -5.25
C SER A 111 0.80 -21.77 -4.19
N PRO A 112 2.14 -21.76 -4.19
CA PRO A 112 2.91 -20.81 -3.39
C PRO A 112 2.50 -19.36 -3.75
N PRO A 113 2.29 -18.49 -2.76
CA PRO A 113 1.93 -17.11 -3.01
C PRO A 113 3.11 -16.34 -3.63
N GLY A 114 2.82 -15.55 -4.67
CA GLY A 114 3.76 -14.60 -5.25
C GLY A 114 3.94 -13.33 -4.39
N LEU A 115 4.92 -12.50 -4.76
CA LEU A 115 5.23 -11.25 -4.03
C LEU A 115 4.03 -10.31 -3.93
N GLU A 116 3.15 -10.25 -4.95
CA GLU A 116 1.91 -9.47 -4.93
C GLU A 116 1.02 -9.85 -3.73
N THR A 117 0.87 -11.14 -3.47
CA THR A 117 0.11 -11.64 -2.31
C THR A 117 0.79 -11.33 -0.99
N HIS A 118 2.10 -11.48 -0.90
CA HIS A 118 2.87 -11.15 0.31
C HIS A 118 2.78 -9.65 0.67
N VAL A 119 2.85 -8.76 -0.31
CA VAL A 119 2.70 -7.31 -0.09
C VAL A 119 1.28 -6.97 0.40
N ASN A 120 0.25 -7.56 -0.20
CA ASN A 120 -1.13 -7.34 0.25
C ASN A 120 -1.37 -7.91 1.65
N TYR A 121 -0.76 -9.04 1.99
CA TYR A 121 -0.82 -9.60 3.34
C TYR A 121 -0.15 -8.67 4.37
N LEU A 122 1.05 -8.15 4.10
CA LEU A 122 1.69 -7.17 4.97
C LEU A 122 0.81 -5.94 5.18
N ARG A 123 0.15 -5.45 4.12
CA ARG A 123 -0.77 -4.31 4.22
C ARG A 123 -1.94 -4.60 5.16
N SER A 124 -2.56 -5.78 5.06
CA SER A 124 -3.68 -6.15 5.93
C SER A 124 -3.27 -6.29 7.38
N GLN A 125 -2.07 -6.80 7.66
CA GLN A 125 -1.58 -7.02 9.02
C GLN A 125 -1.41 -5.74 9.84
N THR A 126 -1.18 -4.58 9.21
CA THR A 126 -0.88 -3.33 9.91
C THR A 126 -1.96 -2.26 9.75
N ALA A 127 -2.98 -2.50 8.91
CA ALA A 127 -4.02 -1.52 8.59
C ALA A 127 -5.23 -1.56 9.52
N ASP A 128 -5.48 -2.68 10.20
CA ASP A 128 -6.76 -2.95 10.87
C ASP A 128 -6.67 -2.96 12.41
N PHE A 129 -5.60 -2.42 12.98
CA PHE A 129 -5.47 -2.24 14.44
C PHE A 129 -4.75 -0.93 14.76
N ASP A 130 -4.95 -0.43 15.97
CA ASP A 130 -4.23 0.73 16.52
C ASP A 130 -3.16 0.23 17.49
N GLY A 131 -1.88 0.38 17.14
CA GLY A 131 -0.82 -0.16 17.99
C GLY A 131 0.59 0.11 17.51
N LYS A 132 1.54 -0.49 18.19
CA LYS A 132 2.97 -0.40 17.84
C LYS A 132 3.27 -1.28 16.63
N VAL A 133 3.92 -0.71 15.62
CA VAL A 133 4.51 -1.51 14.56
C VAL A 133 5.74 -2.23 15.13
N GLY A 134 5.66 -3.55 15.22
CA GLY A 134 6.79 -4.35 15.69
C GLY A 134 7.94 -4.42 14.67
N ASN A 135 9.04 -5.05 15.07
CA ASN A 135 10.21 -5.22 14.19
C ASN A 135 9.87 -6.05 12.94
N HIS A 136 9.13 -7.14 13.11
CA HIS A 136 8.80 -8.05 12.01
C HIS A 136 8.10 -7.37 10.81
N PRO A 137 7.03 -6.56 10.95
CA PRO A 137 6.46 -5.83 9.83
C PRO A 137 7.43 -4.86 9.17
N THR A 138 8.31 -4.23 9.94
CA THR A 138 9.33 -3.29 9.44
C THR A 138 10.40 -4.00 8.61
N GLU A 139 10.92 -5.11 9.09
CA GLU A 139 11.88 -5.95 8.40
C GLU A 139 11.26 -6.55 7.13
N ARG A 140 10.04 -7.07 7.25
CA ARG A 140 9.30 -7.63 6.12
C ARG A 140 9.03 -6.61 5.02
N TYR A 141 8.73 -5.35 5.39
CA TYR A 141 8.60 -4.26 4.43
C TYR A 141 9.92 -4.06 3.66
N ALA A 142 11.05 -4.02 4.33
CA ALA A 142 12.35 -3.81 3.69
C ALA A 142 12.69 -4.94 2.71
N GLU A 143 12.47 -6.20 3.09
CA GLU A 143 12.66 -7.37 2.23
C GLU A 143 11.77 -7.31 0.98
N LEU A 144 10.47 -7.07 1.17
CA LEU A 144 9.51 -7.01 0.06
C LEU A 144 9.81 -5.82 -0.85
N ARG A 145 10.20 -4.66 -0.30
CA ARG A 145 10.60 -3.49 -1.08
C ARG A 145 11.79 -3.83 -1.98
N ALA A 146 12.84 -4.43 -1.43
CA ALA A 146 14.01 -4.84 -2.20
C ALA A 146 13.67 -5.85 -3.31
N ALA A 147 12.80 -6.84 -3.00
CA ALA A 147 12.36 -7.84 -3.96
C ALA A 147 11.53 -7.22 -5.11
N ILE A 148 10.61 -6.30 -4.79
CA ILE A 148 9.81 -5.61 -5.82
C ILE A 148 10.67 -4.68 -6.66
N ASP A 149 11.63 -3.97 -6.07
CA ASP A 149 12.57 -3.13 -6.83
C ASP A 149 13.41 -3.96 -7.82
N ALA A 150 13.81 -5.17 -7.44
CA ALA A 150 14.50 -6.08 -8.34
C ALA A 150 13.59 -6.52 -9.50
N ILE A 151 12.34 -6.89 -9.21
CA ILE A 151 11.33 -7.24 -10.21
C ILE A 151 11.09 -6.09 -11.20
N VAL A 152 10.94 -4.86 -10.71
CA VAL A 152 10.72 -3.68 -11.56
C VAL A 152 11.90 -3.46 -12.49
N ARG A 153 13.15 -3.54 -11.97
CA ARG A 153 14.36 -3.43 -12.82
C ARG A 153 14.42 -4.50 -13.90
N GLU A 154 14.12 -5.76 -13.57
CA GLU A 154 14.11 -6.85 -14.54
C GLU A 154 13.02 -6.65 -15.61
N LEU A 155 11.85 -6.15 -15.20
CA LEU A 155 10.75 -5.87 -16.10
C LEU A 155 11.08 -4.68 -17.03
N ASP A 156 11.75 -3.65 -16.51
CA ASP A 156 12.23 -2.52 -17.32
C ASP A 156 13.31 -2.93 -18.31
N ALA A 157 14.21 -3.83 -17.91
CA ALA A 157 15.20 -4.39 -18.84
C ALA A 157 14.54 -5.19 -19.98
N ALA A 158 13.45 -5.91 -19.69
CA ALA A 158 12.74 -6.71 -20.69
C ALA A 158 11.81 -5.90 -21.61
N LEU A 159 11.21 -4.80 -21.11
CA LEU A 159 10.14 -4.06 -21.80
C LEU A 159 10.47 -2.59 -22.09
N GLY A 160 11.53 -2.05 -21.54
CA GLY A 160 11.77 -0.61 -21.41
C GLY A 160 11.06 -0.03 -20.17
N PRO A 161 11.45 1.20 -19.71
CA PRO A 161 10.86 1.83 -18.55
C PRO A 161 9.35 2.05 -18.71
N ALA A 162 8.62 2.09 -17.61
CA ALA A 162 7.20 2.43 -17.63
C ALA A 162 7.03 3.85 -18.19
N LYS A 163 6.12 4.03 -19.12
CA LYS A 163 5.71 5.38 -19.57
C LYS A 163 4.95 6.01 -18.41
N GLY A 164 5.39 7.18 -17.95
CA GLY A 164 4.75 8.00 -16.92
C GLY A 164 3.38 8.53 -17.36
#